data_a37c4a3d0418c56979fa49000cf12e38
#
_entry.id   a37c4a3d0418c56979fa49000cf12e38
#
_cell.length_a   1.000
_cell.length_b   1.000
_cell.length_c   1.000
_cell.angle_alpha   90.00
_cell.angle_beta   90.00
_cell.angle_gamma   90.00
#
_symmetry.space_group_name_H-M   'P 1'
#
loop_
_entity.id
_entity.type
_entity.pdbx_description
1 polymer ?
#
loop_
_entity_poly.entity_id
_entity_poly.type
_entity_poly.pdbx_seq_one_letter_code
_entity_poly.pdbx_strand_id
1 'polypeptide(L)'
;HGSGLDHRSWALQSRWFAFHGFSVFAPDLPGHSLSEGNPIKSIEGMGQWLVKALKVAGCESIHLVGHSQGFLVALEAASSLGVKLKTLTAVASALSIPVNDSLVETAKKSPEDGADMLLKWGFGSHSRSGISAVPGMQPIGIGRQIMSSNPLAVDLVACTRYINGIECAKNIQI
;
A
#
# COMPACT_ATOMS: atom_id res chain seq x y z
N HIS A 1 -1.48 2.33 -0.32
CA HIS A 1 -1.21 1.83 1.03
C HIS A 1 -0.53 0.46 0.99
N GLY A 2 0.12 0.04 2.10
CA GLY A 2 0.71 -1.29 2.24
C GLY A 2 -0.32 -2.38 2.58
N SER A 3 0.13 -3.65 2.63
CA SER A 3 -0.72 -4.81 2.94
C SER A 3 -1.51 -4.62 4.23
N GLY A 4 -2.82 -4.86 4.16
CA GLY A 4 -3.75 -4.71 5.27
C GLY A 4 -3.95 -3.27 5.78
N LEU A 5 -3.26 -2.28 5.22
CA LEU A 5 -3.45 -0.86 5.55
C LEU A 5 -4.61 -0.24 4.75
N ASP A 6 -4.77 1.07 4.84
CA ASP A 6 -5.74 1.87 4.09
C ASP A 6 -5.30 3.35 3.97
N HIS A 7 -6.17 4.23 3.46
CA HIS A 7 -5.89 5.66 3.27
C HIS A 7 -5.38 6.36 4.52
N ARG A 8 -5.74 5.91 5.73
CA ARG A 8 -5.32 6.51 7.00
C ARG A 8 -3.80 6.47 7.20
N SER A 9 -3.10 5.54 6.56
CA SER A 9 -1.64 5.48 6.57
C SER A 9 -0.99 6.69 5.87
N TRP A 10 -1.74 7.43 5.05
CA TRP A 10 -1.30 8.61 4.32
C TRP A 10 -1.80 9.95 4.92
N ALA A 11 -2.47 9.93 6.08
CA ALA A 11 -3.16 11.09 6.62
C ALA A 11 -2.28 12.36 6.74
N LEU A 12 -1.04 12.22 7.23
CA LEU A 12 -0.12 13.34 7.39
C LEU A 12 0.41 13.84 6.05
N GLN A 13 0.82 12.93 5.17
CA GLN A 13 1.34 13.24 3.84
C GLN A 13 0.27 13.88 2.96
N SER A 14 -0.95 13.32 2.97
CA SER A 14 -2.07 13.89 2.21
C SER A 14 -2.37 15.34 2.59
N ARG A 15 -2.38 15.63 3.89
CA ARG A 15 -2.58 16.99 4.39
C ARG A 15 -1.46 17.94 3.98
N TRP A 16 -0.21 17.48 4.06
CA TRP A 16 0.95 18.27 3.69
C TRP A 16 0.94 18.62 2.20
N PHE A 17 0.74 17.62 1.32
CA PHE A 17 0.70 17.84 -0.12
C PHE A 17 -0.49 18.72 -0.53
N ALA A 18 -1.68 18.51 0.07
CA ALA A 18 -2.85 19.35 -0.19
C ALA A 18 -2.60 20.81 0.20
N PHE A 19 -1.94 21.05 1.33
CA PHE A 19 -1.55 22.41 1.76
C PHE A 19 -0.57 23.07 0.76
N HIS A 20 0.26 22.27 0.06
CA HIS A 20 1.20 22.77 -0.95
C HIS A 20 0.62 22.79 -2.38
N GLY A 21 -0.70 22.74 -2.52
CA GLY A 21 -1.40 22.95 -3.81
C GLY A 21 -1.57 21.71 -4.68
N PHE A 22 -1.31 20.50 -4.16
CA PHE A 22 -1.59 19.26 -4.87
C PHE A 22 -3.02 18.78 -4.61
N SER A 23 -3.68 18.25 -5.64
CA SER A 23 -4.85 17.40 -5.46
C SER A 23 -4.38 16.01 -5.03
N VAL A 24 -4.80 15.53 -3.85
CA VAL A 24 -4.35 14.26 -3.30
C VAL A 24 -5.46 13.22 -3.36
N PHE A 25 -5.14 12.08 -3.95
CA PHE A 25 -6.02 10.93 -4.01
C PHE A 25 -5.33 9.74 -3.32
N ALA A 26 -5.83 9.36 -2.15
CA ALA A 26 -5.35 8.22 -1.38
C ALA A 26 -6.48 7.18 -1.29
N PRO A 27 -6.62 6.30 -2.29
CA PRO A 27 -7.72 5.34 -2.33
C PRO A 27 -7.50 4.18 -1.36
N ASP A 28 -8.59 3.63 -0.86
CA ASP A 28 -8.62 2.29 -0.30
C ASP A 28 -8.78 1.29 -1.43
N LEU A 29 -7.98 0.23 -1.45
CA LEU A 29 -8.16 -0.87 -2.40
C LEU A 29 -9.52 -1.57 -2.15
N PRO A 30 -10.14 -2.18 -3.17
CA PRO A 30 -11.40 -2.90 -3.00
C PRO A 30 -11.37 -3.89 -1.82
N GLY A 31 -12.41 -3.87 -1.00
CA GLY A 31 -12.51 -4.67 0.21
C GLY A 31 -11.70 -4.16 1.41
N HIS A 32 -11.08 -2.98 1.30
CA HIS A 32 -10.40 -2.31 2.41
C HIS A 32 -11.20 -1.10 2.88
N SER A 33 -11.27 -0.91 4.20
CA SER A 33 -11.85 0.25 4.87
C SER A 33 -13.17 0.72 4.24
N LEU A 34 -13.19 1.87 3.57
CA LEU A 34 -14.38 2.48 2.97
C LEU A 34 -14.66 2.02 1.53
N SER A 35 -13.75 1.28 0.91
CA SER A 35 -13.94 0.76 -0.45
C SER A 35 -14.77 -0.52 -0.46
N GLU A 36 -15.88 -0.48 -1.17
CA GLU A 36 -16.75 -1.62 -1.38
C GLU A 36 -16.13 -2.70 -2.29
N GLY A 37 -16.77 -3.85 -2.35
CA GLY A 37 -16.41 -4.97 -3.20
C GLY A 37 -15.51 -5.99 -2.52
N ASN A 38 -15.14 -7.02 -3.28
CA ASN A 38 -14.26 -8.08 -2.78
C ASN A 38 -12.78 -7.67 -2.92
N PRO A 39 -11.91 -8.10 -2.00
CA PRO A 39 -10.48 -7.90 -2.13
C PRO A 39 -9.92 -8.49 -3.43
N ILE A 40 -9.11 -7.71 -4.13
CA ILE A 40 -8.43 -8.16 -5.36
C ILE A 40 -7.26 -9.04 -4.97
N LYS A 41 -7.14 -10.23 -5.61
CA LYS A 41 -6.22 -11.30 -5.20
C LYS A 41 -4.87 -11.27 -5.91
N SER A 42 -4.59 -10.25 -6.73
CA SER A 42 -3.31 -10.10 -7.45
C SER A 42 -2.90 -8.63 -7.57
N ILE A 43 -1.60 -8.39 -7.58
CA ILE A 43 -1.03 -7.04 -7.73
C ILE A 43 -1.41 -6.46 -9.10
N GLU A 44 -1.38 -7.26 -10.15
CA GLU A 44 -1.78 -6.88 -11.51
C GLU A 44 -3.24 -6.39 -11.55
N GLY A 45 -4.13 -7.14 -10.91
CA GLY A 45 -5.55 -6.75 -10.80
C GLY A 45 -5.75 -5.45 -10.02
N MET A 46 -4.99 -5.25 -8.94
CA MET A 46 -5.00 -4.00 -8.16
C MET A 46 -4.48 -2.84 -9.00
N GLY A 47 -3.42 -3.03 -9.79
CA GLY A 47 -2.88 -2.04 -10.72
C GLY A 47 -3.90 -1.63 -11.78
N GLN A 48 -4.57 -2.60 -12.40
CA GLN A 48 -5.64 -2.34 -13.37
C GLN A 48 -6.82 -1.58 -12.75
N TRP A 49 -7.20 -1.91 -11.52
CA TRP A 49 -8.21 -1.17 -10.77
C TRP A 49 -7.77 0.28 -10.53
N LEU A 50 -6.51 0.51 -10.12
CA LEU A 50 -5.98 1.85 -9.89
C LEU A 50 -6.02 2.70 -11.16
N VAL A 51 -5.62 2.15 -12.31
CA VAL A 51 -5.71 2.84 -13.61
C VAL A 51 -7.15 3.28 -13.92
N LYS A 52 -8.13 2.40 -13.68
CA LYS A 52 -9.54 2.74 -13.87
C LYS A 52 -10.00 3.84 -12.92
N ALA A 53 -9.60 3.77 -11.63
CA ALA A 53 -9.93 4.78 -10.63
C ALA A 53 -9.36 6.15 -11.00
N LEU A 54 -8.09 6.21 -11.41
CA LEU A 54 -7.44 7.45 -11.87
C LEU A 54 -8.11 8.05 -13.12
N LYS A 55 -8.54 7.18 -14.04
CA LYS A 55 -9.29 7.61 -15.24
C LYS A 55 -10.65 8.21 -14.87
N VAL A 56 -11.39 7.58 -13.97
CA VAL A 56 -12.69 8.10 -13.49
C VAL A 56 -12.51 9.42 -12.74
N ALA A 57 -11.43 9.55 -11.96
CA ALA A 57 -11.08 10.79 -11.25
C ALA A 57 -10.58 11.91 -12.18
N GLY A 58 -10.41 11.65 -13.49
CA GLY A 58 -9.97 12.65 -14.46
C GLY A 58 -8.53 13.12 -14.27
N CYS A 59 -7.65 12.28 -13.72
CA CYS A 59 -6.26 12.65 -13.45
C CYS A 59 -5.45 12.73 -14.77
N GLU A 60 -4.80 13.88 -15.00
CA GLU A 60 -4.00 14.16 -16.22
C GLU A 60 -2.49 14.28 -15.94
N SER A 61 -2.11 14.71 -14.74
CA SER A 61 -0.72 14.82 -14.29
C SER A 61 -0.58 14.08 -12.96
N ILE A 62 0.10 12.94 -12.98
CA ILE A 62 0.02 11.95 -11.91
C ILE A 62 1.39 11.74 -11.29
N HIS A 63 1.47 11.90 -9.98
CA HIS A 63 2.60 11.47 -9.15
C HIS A 63 2.14 10.28 -8.32
N LEU A 64 2.70 9.10 -8.57
CA LEU A 64 2.38 7.90 -7.79
C LEU A 64 3.35 7.73 -6.63
N VAL A 65 2.80 7.49 -5.46
CA VAL A 65 3.57 7.14 -4.26
C VAL A 65 3.00 5.84 -3.69
N GLY A 66 3.82 4.82 -3.61
CA GLY A 66 3.40 3.51 -3.08
C GLY A 66 4.22 3.09 -1.88
N HIS A 67 3.57 2.65 -0.80
CA HIS A 67 4.21 2.06 0.37
C HIS A 67 4.08 0.55 0.32
N SER A 68 5.21 -0.18 0.47
CA SER A 68 5.22 -1.64 0.52
C SER A 68 4.46 -2.23 -0.68
N GLN A 69 3.44 -3.08 -0.48
CA GLN A 69 2.55 -3.60 -1.53
C GLN A 69 2.01 -2.50 -2.46
N GLY A 70 1.65 -1.34 -1.91
CA GLY A 70 1.13 -0.22 -2.71
C GLY A 70 2.10 0.28 -3.77
N PHE A 71 3.41 0.08 -3.59
CA PHE A 71 4.37 0.37 -4.64
C PHE A 71 4.30 -0.65 -5.78
N LEU A 72 4.10 -1.93 -5.50
CA LEU A 72 3.91 -2.94 -6.55
C LEU A 72 2.66 -2.63 -7.38
N VAL A 73 1.57 -2.22 -6.71
CA VAL A 73 0.32 -1.78 -7.38
C VAL A 73 0.56 -0.53 -8.24
N ALA A 74 1.30 0.46 -7.71
CA ALA A 74 1.65 1.66 -8.45
C ALA A 74 2.56 1.37 -9.64
N LEU A 75 3.49 0.41 -9.50
CA LEU A 75 4.40 -0.04 -10.55
C LEU A 75 3.64 -0.70 -11.71
N GLU A 76 2.68 -1.57 -11.42
CA GLU A 76 1.78 -2.16 -12.43
C GLU A 76 0.94 -1.09 -13.14
N ALA A 77 0.38 -0.14 -12.40
CA ALA A 77 -0.41 0.95 -12.97
C ALA A 77 0.46 1.88 -13.85
N ALA A 78 1.70 2.14 -13.45
CA ALA A 78 2.62 3.07 -14.11
C ALA A 78 2.84 2.74 -15.58
N SER A 79 2.97 1.46 -15.93
CA SER A 79 3.17 1.00 -17.32
C SER A 79 2.01 1.38 -18.26
N SER A 80 0.82 1.61 -17.71
CA SER A 80 -0.40 1.94 -18.45
C SER A 80 -0.72 3.45 -18.47
N LEU A 81 0.01 4.27 -17.72
CA LEU A 81 -0.26 5.70 -17.58
C LEU A 81 0.45 6.57 -18.61
N GLY A 82 1.58 6.10 -19.15
CA GLY A 82 2.36 6.79 -20.18
C GLY A 82 2.71 8.22 -19.75
N VAL A 83 2.56 9.18 -20.66
CA VAL A 83 2.91 10.61 -20.46
C VAL A 83 2.17 11.32 -19.32
N LYS A 84 1.10 10.73 -18.80
CA LYS A 84 0.40 11.27 -17.63
C LYS A 84 1.17 11.06 -16.34
N LEU A 85 1.99 10.01 -16.26
CA LEU A 85 2.83 9.74 -15.11
C LEU A 85 4.02 10.70 -15.10
N LYS A 86 4.24 11.39 -13.97
CA LYS A 86 5.33 12.33 -13.78
C LYS A 86 6.41 11.79 -12.84
N THR A 87 6.00 11.08 -11.80
CA THR A 87 6.94 10.41 -10.88
C THR A 87 6.32 9.13 -10.33
N LEU A 88 7.18 8.19 -10.00
CA LEU A 88 6.84 6.97 -9.25
C LEU A 88 7.79 6.85 -8.07
N THR A 89 7.24 6.89 -6.85
CA THR A 89 8.01 6.86 -5.61
C THR A 89 7.74 5.58 -4.82
N ALA A 90 8.81 4.87 -4.49
CA ALA A 90 8.78 3.71 -3.61
C ALA A 90 9.05 4.11 -2.16
N VAL A 91 8.18 3.71 -1.23
CA VAL A 91 8.36 3.89 0.20
C VAL A 91 8.43 2.50 0.84
N ALA A 92 9.55 2.17 1.45
CA ALA A 92 9.79 0.88 2.12
C ALA A 92 9.35 -0.33 1.26
N SER A 93 9.81 -0.37 0.00
CA SER A 93 9.44 -1.39 -0.98
C SER A 93 10.58 -1.70 -1.95
N ALA A 94 10.35 -2.70 -2.79
CA ALA A 94 11.24 -3.13 -3.87
C ALA A 94 10.41 -3.63 -5.06
N LEU A 95 11.06 -4.10 -6.13
CA LEU A 95 10.38 -4.64 -7.32
C LEU A 95 9.72 -6.01 -7.07
N SER A 96 10.02 -6.64 -5.95
CA SER A 96 9.35 -7.82 -5.42
C SER A 96 9.40 -7.79 -3.90
N ILE A 97 8.41 -8.38 -3.25
CA ILE A 97 8.32 -8.45 -1.79
C ILE A 97 8.17 -9.93 -1.41
N PRO A 98 9.27 -10.61 -1.07
CA PRO A 98 9.19 -11.97 -0.57
C PRO A 98 8.52 -11.94 0.82
N VAL A 99 7.37 -12.59 0.93
CA VAL A 99 6.63 -12.71 2.19
C VAL A 99 6.92 -14.06 2.81
N ASN A 100 7.23 -14.07 4.11
CA ASN A 100 7.46 -15.29 4.86
C ASN A 100 6.16 -16.11 4.98
N ASP A 101 6.24 -17.39 4.66
CA ASP A 101 5.08 -18.29 4.69
C ASP A 101 4.41 -18.34 6.06
N SER A 102 5.19 -18.27 7.15
CA SER A 102 4.63 -18.27 8.51
C SER A 102 3.77 -17.02 8.77
N LEU A 103 4.12 -15.87 8.21
CA LEU A 103 3.29 -14.66 8.29
C LEU A 103 1.97 -14.84 7.54
N VAL A 104 2.04 -15.39 6.32
CA VAL A 104 0.83 -15.68 5.52
C VAL A 104 -0.11 -16.62 6.26
N GLU A 105 0.41 -17.73 6.79
CA GLU A 105 -0.40 -18.71 7.52
C GLU A 105 -0.95 -18.15 8.84
N THR A 106 -0.18 -17.34 9.55
CA THR A 106 -0.65 -16.66 10.76
C THR A 106 -1.79 -15.69 10.42
N ALA A 107 -1.62 -14.84 9.40
CA ALA A 107 -2.65 -13.89 9.00
C ALA A 107 -3.94 -14.55 8.47
N LYS A 108 -3.85 -15.75 7.88
CA LYS A 108 -5.03 -16.55 7.49
C LYS A 108 -5.82 -17.06 8.69
N LYS A 109 -5.13 -17.43 9.76
CA LYS A 109 -5.75 -18.00 10.98
C LYS A 109 -6.29 -16.92 11.90
N SER A 110 -5.51 -15.85 12.07
CA SER A 110 -5.81 -14.71 12.93
C SER A 110 -5.26 -13.44 12.30
N PRO A 111 -6.11 -12.56 11.75
CA PRO A 111 -5.67 -11.27 11.21
C PRO A 111 -4.91 -10.42 12.24
N GLU A 112 -5.32 -10.47 13.51
CA GLU A 112 -4.68 -9.74 14.60
C GLU A 112 -3.25 -10.21 14.83
N ASP A 113 -3.02 -11.53 14.92
CA ASP A 113 -1.69 -12.10 15.14
C ASP A 113 -0.78 -11.85 13.92
N GLY A 114 -1.35 -11.91 12.72
CA GLY A 114 -0.66 -11.54 11.49
C GLY A 114 -0.23 -10.08 11.49
N ALA A 115 -1.11 -9.18 11.91
CA ALA A 115 -0.81 -7.76 12.06
C ALA A 115 0.30 -7.53 13.10
N ASP A 116 0.20 -8.15 14.27
CA ASP A 116 1.22 -8.04 15.34
C ASP A 116 2.59 -8.53 14.86
N MET A 117 2.62 -9.64 14.12
CA MET A 117 3.87 -10.19 13.57
C MET A 117 4.49 -9.24 12.54
N LEU A 118 3.69 -8.69 11.62
CA LEU A 118 4.16 -7.75 10.60
C LEU A 118 4.66 -6.44 11.23
N LEU A 119 3.93 -5.89 12.18
CA LEU A 119 4.29 -4.66 12.88
C LEU A 119 5.57 -4.84 13.72
N LYS A 120 5.73 -5.99 14.36
CA LYS A 120 6.96 -6.32 15.11
C LYS A 120 8.20 -6.29 14.23
N TRP A 121 8.08 -6.70 12.97
CA TRP A 121 9.21 -6.66 12.01
C TRP A 121 9.38 -5.30 11.38
N GLY A 122 8.28 -4.60 11.09
CA GLY A 122 8.30 -3.30 10.39
C GLY A 122 8.74 -2.12 11.25
N PHE A 123 8.61 -2.21 12.58
CA PHE A 123 8.96 -1.13 13.47
C PHE A 123 10.24 -1.41 14.27
N GLY A 124 11.11 -0.41 14.37
CA GLY A 124 12.30 -0.47 15.20
C GLY A 124 11.99 -0.50 16.71
N SER A 125 13.02 -0.79 17.52
CA SER A 125 12.90 -0.92 18.98
C SER A 125 12.30 0.31 19.67
N HIS A 126 12.69 1.51 19.24
CA HIS A 126 12.18 2.76 19.80
C HIS A 126 10.67 2.90 19.64
N SER A 127 10.14 2.64 18.45
CA SER A 127 8.69 2.69 18.20
C SER A 127 7.92 1.65 19.01
N ARG A 128 8.52 0.47 19.21
CA ARG A 128 7.95 -0.58 20.08
C ARG A 128 7.92 -0.21 21.54
N SER A 129 8.85 0.65 21.98
CA SER A 129 8.88 1.19 23.35
C SER A 129 7.93 2.37 23.55
N GLY A 130 7.06 2.66 22.60
CA GLY A 130 6.11 3.79 22.66
C GLY A 130 6.73 5.15 22.32
N ILE A 131 8.00 5.20 21.91
CA ILE A 131 8.65 6.42 21.49
C ILE A 131 8.30 6.68 20.02
N SER A 132 7.41 7.64 19.80
CA SER A 132 6.99 8.07 18.46
C SER A 132 7.63 9.41 18.09
N ALA A 133 7.99 9.57 16.81
CA ALA A 133 8.44 10.86 16.27
C ALA A 133 7.33 11.93 16.30
N VAL A 134 6.06 11.52 16.38
CA VAL A 134 4.91 12.41 16.52
C VAL A 134 4.32 12.23 17.92
N PRO A 135 4.38 13.25 18.78
CA PRO A 135 3.82 13.17 20.14
C PRO A 135 2.35 12.77 20.12
N GLY A 136 1.99 11.83 21.01
CA GLY A 136 0.61 11.32 21.13
C GLY A 136 0.20 10.29 20.08
N MET A 137 0.98 10.03 19.06
CA MET A 137 0.70 8.93 18.13
C MET A 137 1.12 7.57 18.69
N GLN A 138 0.27 6.59 18.47
CA GLN A 138 0.50 5.17 18.78
C GLN A 138 0.54 4.36 17.48
N PRO A 139 1.60 4.48 16.67
CA PRO A 139 1.60 3.95 15.30
C PRO A 139 1.42 2.43 15.26
N ILE A 140 1.95 1.69 16.24
CA ILE A 140 1.77 0.23 16.32
C ILE A 140 0.32 -0.12 16.64
N GLY A 141 -0.30 0.52 17.64
CA GLY A 141 -1.69 0.28 18.00
C GLY A 141 -2.66 0.64 16.87
N ILE A 142 -2.44 1.78 16.22
CA ILE A 142 -3.21 2.22 15.06
C ILE A 142 -3.03 1.24 13.89
N GLY A 143 -1.79 0.86 13.57
CA GLY A 143 -1.48 -0.09 12.51
C GLY A 143 -2.13 -1.45 12.75
N ARG A 144 -2.11 -1.95 14.00
CA ARG A 144 -2.77 -3.19 14.39
C ARG A 144 -4.28 -3.13 14.14
N GLN A 145 -4.93 -2.08 14.60
CA GLN A 145 -6.38 -1.90 14.43
C GLN A 145 -6.76 -1.83 12.94
N ILE A 146 -5.99 -1.13 12.12
CA ILE A 146 -6.23 -1.02 10.68
C ILE A 146 -6.08 -2.38 10.02
N MET A 147 -4.95 -3.07 10.24
CA MET A 147 -4.61 -4.32 9.56
C MET A 147 -5.54 -5.47 9.95
N SER A 148 -6.00 -5.53 11.20
CA SER A 148 -6.93 -6.57 11.65
C SER A 148 -8.34 -6.41 11.09
N SER A 149 -8.67 -5.21 10.60
CA SER A 149 -9.98 -4.91 9.98
C SER A 149 -9.97 -5.06 8.46
N ASN A 150 -8.81 -5.24 7.85
CA ASN A 150 -8.62 -5.30 6.41
C ASN A 150 -8.15 -6.70 5.96
N PRO A 151 -8.23 -7.06 4.68
CA PRO A 151 -7.92 -8.40 4.16
C PRO A 151 -6.41 -8.67 4.06
N LEU A 152 -5.67 -8.53 5.17
CA LEU A 152 -4.22 -8.66 5.26
C LEU A 152 -3.70 -9.95 4.61
N ALA A 153 -4.33 -11.09 4.86
CA ALA A 153 -3.88 -12.38 4.32
C ALA A 153 -3.97 -12.43 2.79
N VAL A 154 -5.01 -11.80 2.21
CA VAL A 154 -5.17 -11.72 0.74
C VAL A 154 -4.05 -10.90 0.13
N ASP A 155 -3.72 -9.78 0.73
CA ASP A 155 -2.65 -8.88 0.31
C ASP A 155 -1.27 -9.54 0.36
N LEU A 156 -0.96 -10.21 1.46
CA LEU A 156 0.30 -10.93 1.62
C LEU A 156 0.47 -12.03 0.56
N VAL A 157 -0.59 -12.77 0.27
CA VAL A 157 -0.60 -13.79 -0.80
C VAL A 157 -0.38 -13.15 -2.17
N ALA A 158 -1.01 -12.00 -2.44
CA ALA A 158 -0.81 -11.27 -3.69
C ALA A 158 0.65 -10.83 -3.86
N CYS A 159 1.28 -10.31 -2.81
CA CYS A 159 2.71 -9.95 -2.82
C CYS A 159 3.61 -11.16 -3.08
N THR A 160 3.36 -12.30 -2.43
CA THR A 160 4.15 -13.54 -2.60
C THR A 160 4.14 -14.02 -4.05
N ARG A 161 3.02 -13.87 -4.75
CA ARG A 161 2.81 -14.36 -6.11
C ARG A 161 3.30 -13.40 -7.19
N TYR A 162 3.60 -12.16 -6.84
CA TYR A 162 3.98 -11.15 -7.79
C TYR A 162 5.41 -11.30 -8.29
N ILE A 163 5.58 -11.40 -9.61
CA ILE A 163 6.89 -11.63 -10.25
C ILE A 163 7.22 -10.59 -11.33
N ASN A 164 6.27 -9.74 -11.74
CA ASN A 164 6.41 -8.86 -12.90
C ASN A 164 7.20 -7.57 -12.66
N GLY A 165 7.63 -7.29 -11.41
CA GLY A 165 8.17 -5.98 -11.03
C GLY A 165 9.36 -5.49 -11.85
N ILE A 166 10.30 -6.37 -12.21
CA ILE A 166 11.45 -6.01 -13.05
C ILE A 166 11.00 -5.62 -14.45
N GLU A 167 10.07 -6.38 -15.02
CA GLU A 167 9.57 -6.10 -16.38
C GLU A 167 8.76 -4.80 -16.42
N CYS A 168 7.88 -4.60 -15.44
CA CYS A 168 7.16 -3.33 -15.30
C CYS A 168 8.10 -2.14 -15.18
N ALA A 169 9.16 -2.25 -14.37
CA ALA A 169 10.13 -1.17 -14.18
C ALA A 169 10.86 -0.79 -15.48
N LYS A 170 11.20 -1.77 -16.33
CA LYS A 170 11.83 -1.51 -17.63
C LYS A 170 10.93 -0.76 -18.61
N ASN A 171 9.63 -0.91 -18.48
CA ASN A 171 8.64 -0.35 -19.41
C ASN A 171 8.11 1.03 -18.96
N ILE A 172 8.57 1.57 -17.84
CA ILE A 172 8.17 2.90 -17.38
C ILE A 172 8.91 3.98 -18.16
N GLN A 173 8.14 4.95 -18.65
CA GLN A 173 8.64 6.17 -19.28
C GLN A 173 8.19 7.37 -18.47
N ILE A 174 9.09 8.03 -17.77
CA ILE A 174 8.91 9.25 -16.97
C ILE A 174 10.08 10.21 -17.19
#